data_0e3290cee9cfdb16253a06eb08201e75
#
_entry.id   0e3290cee9cfdb16253a06eb08201e75
#
_cell.length_a   1.000
_cell.length_b   1.000
_cell.length_c   1.000
_cell.angle_alpha   90.00
_cell.angle_beta   90.00
_cell.angle_gamma   90.00
#
_symmetry.space_group_name_H-M   'P 1'
#
loop_
_entity.id
_entity.type
_entity.pdbx_description
1 polymer ?
#
loop_
_entity_poly.entity_id
_entity_poly.type
_entity_poly.pdbx_seq_one_letter_code
_entity_poly.pdbx_strand_id
1 'polypeptide(L)'
;MEIRKFTEILRRGVGHIISRASPPMGRHLKDNYQRSSHPHREFLFVVSGTSRYLCNDSVYPCLPGTLFLFDSGIPHGHKYTREDNHLLHMWGYFNSAGLHVSCADVRENGQYRLIPELSFIFLPDELLQFVETRWNLLARLENPTEKIVERYMKGPMDAVLDEVAFQLTEHDAAGRKLTEMEKIERYINSRNGNGCSLEHLASLLGCTRCHFAHKFHEKIGITVGKYIDQVRIKYVLWARKHGFSQKEIAYELGFSSPSSFWNWLQKHRNELTHEEKSKSAK
;
A
#
# COMPACT_ATOMS: atom_id res chain seq x y z
N MET A 1 -3.17 -6.22 19.71
CA MET A 1 -2.17 -7.35 19.72
C MET A 1 -0.83 -6.76 20.09
N GLU A 2 -0.08 -7.39 20.99
CA GLU A 2 1.28 -6.94 21.35
C GLU A 2 2.23 -7.05 20.15
N ILE A 3 3.13 -6.08 19.98
CA ILE A 3 4.10 -6.04 18.87
C ILE A 3 4.91 -7.35 18.79
N ARG A 4 5.33 -7.88 19.95
CA ARG A 4 6.07 -9.14 20.01
C ARG A 4 5.31 -10.31 19.36
N LYS A 5 4.05 -10.48 19.70
CA LYS A 5 3.20 -11.55 19.13
C LYS A 5 2.97 -11.35 17.64
N PHE A 6 2.84 -10.09 17.20
CA PHE A 6 2.70 -9.73 15.79
C PHE A 6 3.95 -10.12 15.01
N THR A 7 5.13 -9.71 15.48
CA THR A 7 6.41 -10.00 14.80
C THR A 7 6.74 -11.49 14.79
N GLU A 8 6.35 -12.24 15.82
CA GLU A 8 6.47 -13.71 15.83
C GLU A 8 5.62 -14.35 14.71
N ILE A 9 4.43 -13.82 14.44
CA ILE A 9 3.59 -14.31 13.33
C ILE A 9 4.24 -14.00 11.99
N LEU A 10 4.76 -12.80 11.79
CA LEU A 10 5.43 -12.42 10.54
C LEU A 10 6.66 -13.31 10.27
N ARG A 11 7.47 -13.60 11.27
CA ARG A 11 8.66 -14.47 11.18
C ARG A 11 8.36 -15.93 10.84
N ARG A 12 7.11 -16.39 10.99
CA ARG A 12 6.71 -17.72 10.48
C ARG A 12 6.66 -17.76 8.96
N GLY A 13 6.61 -16.59 8.33
CA GLY A 13 6.58 -16.43 6.89
C GLY A 13 5.25 -16.77 6.25
N VAL A 14 5.28 -16.84 4.92
CA VAL A 14 4.10 -17.15 4.09
C VAL A 14 3.83 -18.63 4.10
N GLY A 15 2.61 -19.01 4.52
CA GLY A 15 2.14 -20.40 4.52
C GLY A 15 1.56 -20.83 3.18
N HIS A 16 0.77 -19.96 2.54
CA HIS A 16 0.10 -20.24 1.27
C HIS A 16 -0.05 -18.96 0.43
N ILE A 17 0.06 -19.08 -0.89
CA ILE A 17 -0.05 -17.94 -1.82
C ILE A 17 -1.27 -18.12 -2.72
N ILE A 18 -2.17 -17.13 -2.70
CA ILE A 18 -3.29 -16.98 -3.64
C ILE A 18 -2.94 -15.90 -4.66
N SER A 19 -3.15 -16.20 -5.92
CA SER A 19 -2.90 -15.28 -7.03
C SER A 19 -3.86 -15.59 -8.20
N ARG A 20 -3.72 -14.87 -9.31
CA ARG A 20 -4.45 -15.18 -10.55
C ARG A 20 -4.22 -16.62 -11.06
N ALA A 21 -3.14 -17.27 -10.63
CA ALA A 21 -2.80 -18.63 -11.01
C ALA A 21 -3.46 -19.70 -10.11
N SER A 22 -4.08 -19.29 -9.01
CA SER A 22 -4.74 -20.21 -8.09
C SER A 22 -6.02 -20.78 -8.74
N PRO A 23 -6.27 -22.08 -8.62
CA PRO A 23 -7.46 -22.69 -9.19
C PRO A 23 -8.72 -22.08 -8.59
N PRO A 24 -9.77 -21.83 -9.40
CA PRO A 24 -10.98 -21.22 -8.92
C PRO A 24 -11.68 -22.10 -7.87
N MET A 25 -11.87 -21.55 -6.69
CA MET A 25 -12.60 -22.20 -5.60
C MET A 25 -14.06 -21.73 -5.61
N GLY A 26 -14.92 -22.46 -6.34
CA GLY A 26 -16.37 -22.27 -6.30
C GLY A 26 -16.88 -20.98 -6.95
N ARG A 27 -17.86 -21.07 -7.81
CA ARG A 27 -18.55 -19.89 -8.40
C ARG A 27 -19.62 -19.42 -7.41
N HIS A 28 -19.32 -18.38 -6.63
CA HIS A 28 -20.35 -17.65 -5.90
C HIS A 28 -20.34 -16.17 -6.29
N LEU A 29 -20.56 -15.88 -7.58
CA LEU A 29 -20.67 -14.53 -8.13
C LEU A 29 -21.94 -13.75 -7.68
N LYS A 30 -22.81 -14.34 -6.86
CA LYS A 30 -24.04 -13.70 -6.38
C LYS A 30 -23.88 -12.89 -5.10
N ASP A 31 -22.75 -12.98 -4.45
CA ASP A 31 -22.50 -12.23 -3.21
C ASP A 31 -21.98 -10.82 -3.51
N ASN A 32 -22.53 -9.82 -2.81
CA ASN A 32 -22.13 -8.41 -2.93
C ASN A 32 -20.74 -8.17 -2.28
N TYR A 33 -19.66 -8.64 -2.92
CA TYR A 33 -18.31 -8.25 -2.55
C TYR A 33 -18.05 -6.81 -2.96
N GLN A 34 -17.44 -6.02 -2.07
CA GLN A 34 -16.86 -4.75 -2.46
C GLN A 34 -15.67 -5.06 -3.37
N ARG A 35 -15.78 -4.68 -4.64
CA ARG A 35 -14.72 -4.91 -5.63
C ARG A 35 -13.90 -3.66 -5.79
N SER A 36 -12.60 -3.81 -5.70
CA SER A 36 -11.61 -2.80 -6.04
C SER A 36 -10.72 -3.34 -7.16
N SER A 37 -10.17 -2.44 -7.95
CA SER A 37 -9.14 -2.73 -8.93
C SER A 37 -8.23 -1.52 -8.99
N HIS A 38 -6.94 -1.73 -8.78
CA HIS A 38 -5.96 -0.66 -8.71
C HIS A 38 -4.93 -0.81 -9.83
N PRO A 39 -4.38 0.30 -10.36
CA PRO A 39 -3.34 0.24 -11.39
C PRO A 39 -1.96 -0.17 -10.85
N HIS A 40 -1.79 -0.20 -9.55
CA HIS A 40 -0.57 -0.67 -8.88
C HIS A 40 -0.72 -2.11 -8.36
N ARG A 41 0.38 -2.74 -8.07
CA ARG A 41 0.42 -4.05 -7.41
C ARG A 41 0.19 -3.88 -5.92
N GLU A 42 -0.46 -4.88 -5.36
CA GLU A 42 -0.71 -4.97 -3.93
C GLU A 42 -0.55 -6.40 -3.46
N PHE A 43 -0.37 -6.56 -2.16
CA PHE A 43 -0.56 -7.85 -1.52
C PHE A 43 -1.36 -7.71 -0.21
N LEU A 44 -2.04 -8.76 0.15
CA LEU A 44 -2.68 -8.90 1.45
C LEU A 44 -2.11 -10.11 2.16
N PHE A 45 -1.53 -9.92 3.34
CA PHE A 45 -1.14 -10.99 4.24
C PHE A 45 -2.12 -11.09 5.41
N VAL A 46 -2.70 -12.28 5.61
CA VAL A 46 -3.65 -12.55 6.69
C VAL A 46 -2.87 -12.88 7.95
N VAL A 47 -2.86 -11.96 8.90
CA VAL A 47 -2.12 -12.09 10.16
C VAL A 47 -2.91 -12.94 11.16
N SER A 48 -4.22 -12.66 11.29
CA SER A 48 -5.09 -13.43 12.18
C SER A 48 -6.56 -13.34 11.76
N GLY A 49 -7.36 -14.25 12.30
CA GLY A 49 -8.77 -14.38 11.98
C GLY A 49 -9.03 -15.21 10.72
N THR A 50 -10.31 -15.42 10.41
CA THR A 50 -10.73 -16.17 9.21
C THR A 50 -11.85 -15.42 8.53
N SER A 51 -11.80 -15.37 7.20
CA SER A 51 -12.78 -14.67 6.36
C SER A 51 -12.78 -15.25 4.95
N ARG A 52 -13.43 -14.57 4.02
CA ARG A 52 -13.39 -14.90 2.59
C ARG A 52 -13.00 -13.67 1.81
N TYR A 53 -12.12 -13.85 0.83
CA TYR A 53 -11.61 -12.79 -0.02
C TYR A 53 -11.80 -13.10 -1.50
N LEU A 54 -12.22 -12.12 -2.27
CA LEU A 54 -12.35 -12.22 -3.73
C LEU A 54 -11.00 -11.93 -4.38
N CYS A 55 -10.52 -12.82 -5.24
CA CYS A 55 -9.38 -12.60 -6.11
C CYS A 55 -9.73 -13.11 -7.50
N ASN A 56 -9.68 -12.23 -8.50
CA ASN A 56 -9.93 -12.56 -9.90
C ASN A 56 -11.19 -13.43 -10.10
N ASP A 57 -12.36 -12.93 -9.70
CA ASP A 57 -13.69 -13.58 -9.83
C ASP A 57 -13.87 -14.90 -9.05
N SER A 58 -12.92 -15.28 -8.23
CA SER A 58 -13.00 -16.45 -7.34
C SER A 58 -12.88 -16.04 -5.88
N VAL A 59 -13.60 -16.75 -5.02
CA VAL A 59 -13.60 -16.50 -3.59
C VAL A 59 -12.76 -17.54 -2.88
N TYR A 60 -11.78 -17.08 -2.12
CA TYR A 60 -10.84 -17.91 -1.39
C TYR A 60 -10.98 -17.73 0.12
N PRO A 61 -10.68 -18.77 0.93
CA PRO A 61 -10.60 -18.61 2.36
C PRO A 61 -9.41 -17.73 2.74
N CYS A 62 -9.64 -16.76 3.60
CA CYS A 62 -8.62 -15.99 4.29
C CYS A 62 -8.24 -16.70 5.58
N LEU A 63 -7.14 -17.44 5.59
CA LEU A 63 -6.62 -18.12 6.78
C LEU A 63 -5.31 -17.47 7.21
N PRO A 64 -4.96 -17.46 8.50
CA PRO A 64 -3.68 -16.94 8.97
C PRO A 64 -2.50 -17.56 8.21
N GLY A 65 -1.57 -16.70 7.78
CA GLY A 65 -0.44 -17.10 6.93
C GLY A 65 -0.73 -17.14 5.44
N THR A 66 -1.96 -16.87 4.98
CA THR A 66 -2.28 -16.75 3.56
C THR A 66 -1.83 -15.39 3.04
N LEU A 67 -1.15 -15.39 1.91
CA LEU A 67 -0.76 -14.21 1.14
C LEU A 67 -1.55 -14.16 -0.15
N PHE A 68 -2.24 -13.06 -0.41
CA PHE A 68 -2.87 -12.76 -1.69
C PHE A 68 -1.96 -11.81 -2.47
N LEU A 69 -1.75 -12.10 -3.76
CA LEU A 69 -0.99 -11.27 -4.69
C LEU A 69 -1.93 -10.73 -5.77
N PHE A 70 -2.02 -9.41 -5.85
CA PHE A 70 -2.85 -8.71 -6.83
C PHE A 70 -1.96 -7.97 -7.83
N ASP A 71 -1.93 -8.46 -9.07
CA ASP A 71 -1.34 -7.72 -10.18
C ASP A 71 -2.17 -6.47 -10.50
N SER A 72 -1.55 -5.51 -11.21
CA SER A 72 -2.25 -4.33 -11.72
C SER A 72 -3.55 -4.71 -12.44
N GLY A 73 -4.64 -4.05 -12.08
CA GLY A 73 -5.96 -4.22 -12.70
C GLY A 73 -6.71 -5.48 -12.28
N ILE A 74 -6.16 -6.36 -11.45
CA ILE A 74 -6.88 -7.56 -10.99
C ILE A 74 -8.01 -7.17 -10.04
N PRO A 75 -9.28 -7.53 -10.34
CA PRO A 75 -10.39 -7.32 -9.43
C PRO A 75 -10.19 -8.14 -8.16
N HIS A 76 -10.31 -7.47 -7.03
CA HIS A 76 -10.21 -8.10 -5.72
C HIS A 76 -11.14 -7.40 -4.72
N GLY A 77 -11.42 -8.04 -3.60
CA GLY A 77 -12.29 -7.42 -2.62
C GLY A 77 -12.71 -8.34 -1.49
N HIS A 78 -13.46 -7.77 -0.58
CA HIS A 78 -13.92 -8.47 0.60
C HIS A 78 -15.42 -8.23 0.83
N LYS A 79 -16.00 -9.11 1.61
CA LYS A 79 -17.31 -8.94 2.22
C LYS A 79 -17.16 -9.26 3.68
N TYR A 80 -16.80 -8.26 4.46
CA TYR A 80 -16.74 -8.43 5.91
C TYR A 80 -18.17 -8.59 6.47
N THR A 81 -18.35 -9.60 7.27
CA THR A 81 -19.62 -9.90 7.94
C THR A 81 -19.46 -9.75 9.45
N ARG A 82 -20.56 -9.74 10.19
CA ARG A 82 -20.50 -9.71 11.67
C ARG A 82 -19.81 -10.94 12.28
N GLU A 83 -19.68 -12.02 11.49
CA GLU A 83 -19.01 -13.26 11.88
C GLU A 83 -17.48 -13.16 11.73
N ASP A 84 -16.99 -12.16 10.98
CA ASP A 84 -15.57 -11.90 10.72
C ASP A 84 -14.92 -11.09 11.86
N ASN A 85 -15.04 -11.52 13.09
CA ASN A 85 -14.46 -10.84 14.24
C ASN A 85 -12.96 -11.10 14.36
N HIS A 86 -12.22 -10.07 14.83
CA HIS A 86 -10.78 -10.16 15.11
C HIS A 86 -9.88 -10.44 13.91
N LEU A 87 -10.28 -10.02 12.71
CA LEU A 87 -9.41 -10.08 11.53
C LEU A 87 -8.31 -9.03 11.66
N LEU A 88 -7.08 -9.45 11.43
CA LEU A 88 -5.95 -8.56 11.26
C LEU A 88 -5.30 -8.84 9.91
N HIS A 89 -5.32 -7.83 9.06
CA HIS A 89 -4.81 -7.87 7.71
C HIS A 89 -3.63 -6.91 7.57
N MET A 90 -2.54 -7.36 6.95
CA MET A 90 -1.43 -6.51 6.54
C MET A 90 -1.46 -6.34 5.02
N TRP A 91 -1.59 -5.11 4.59
CA TRP A 91 -1.59 -4.70 3.20
C TRP A 91 -0.22 -4.15 2.81
N GLY A 92 0.26 -4.56 1.66
CA GLY A 92 1.44 -4.00 1.04
C GLY A 92 1.13 -3.29 -0.26
N TYR A 93 1.66 -2.09 -0.43
CA TYR A 93 1.39 -1.21 -1.55
C TYR A 93 2.69 -0.84 -2.27
N PHE A 94 2.68 -0.99 -3.58
CA PHE A 94 3.78 -0.60 -4.45
C PHE A 94 3.43 0.73 -5.12
N ASN A 95 4.10 1.80 -4.75
CA ASN A 95 3.87 3.12 -5.32
C ASN A 95 5.18 3.90 -5.52
N SER A 96 5.08 5.18 -5.88
CA SER A 96 6.23 6.05 -6.14
C SER A 96 7.10 6.33 -4.92
N ALA A 97 6.60 6.08 -3.72
CA ALA A 97 7.35 6.21 -2.48
C ALA A 97 8.07 4.90 -2.08
N GLY A 98 7.90 3.85 -2.90
CA GLY A 98 8.47 2.53 -2.65
C GLY A 98 7.43 1.49 -2.25
N LEU A 99 7.89 0.42 -1.62
CA LEU A 99 7.04 -0.58 -0.99
C LEU A 99 6.79 -0.18 0.47
N HIS A 100 5.52 -0.09 0.85
CA HIS A 100 5.17 0.13 2.24
C HIS A 100 4.02 -0.79 2.67
N VAL A 101 3.94 -1.06 3.96
CA VAL A 101 2.89 -1.88 4.54
C VAL A 101 2.04 -1.11 5.54
N SER A 102 0.79 -1.51 5.66
CA SER A 102 -0.15 -0.99 6.64
C SER A 102 -1.04 -2.10 7.17
N CYS A 103 -1.29 -2.11 8.46
CA CYS A 103 -2.15 -3.10 9.09
C CYS A 103 -3.50 -2.51 9.46
N ALA A 104 -4.52 -3.32 9.32
CA ALA A 104 -5.86 -2.97 9.71
C ALA A 104 -6.56 -4.11 10.43
N ASP A 105 -7.36 -3.74 11.43
CA ASP A 105 -8.30 -4.62 12.09
C ASP A 105 -9.72 -4.44 11.53
N VAL A 106 -10.47 -5.53 11.50
CA VAL A 106 -11.90 -5.49 11.22
C VAL A 106 -12.66 -5.62 12.53
N ARG A 107 -13.54 -4.67 12.78
CA ARG A 107 -14.35 -4.63 14.00
C ARG A 107 -15.68 -5.37 13.80
N GLU A 108 -16.37 -5.65 14.91
CA GLU A 108 -17.66 -6.35 14.97
C GLU A 108 -18.75 -5.81 14.03
N ASN A 109 -18.66 -4.54 13.64
CA ASN A 109 -19.57 -3.91 12.67
C ASN A 109 -19.10 -4.01 11.21
N GLY A 110 -18.02 -4.76 10.93
CA GLY A 110 -17.40 -4.86 9.60
C GLY A 110 -16.61 -3.62 9.20
N GLN A 111 -16.40 -2.65 10.09
CA GLN A 111 -15.58 -1.48 9.80
C GLN A 111 -14.10 -1.84 9.82
N TYR A 112 -13.44 -1.38 8.77
CA TYR A 112 -11.99 -1.50 8.58
C TYR A 112 -11.27 -0.33 9.26
N ARG A 113 -10.38 -0.62 10.20
CA ARG A 113 -9.63 0.39 10.94
C ARG A 113 -8.13 0.16 10.82
N LEU A 114 -7.41 1.15 10.30
CA LEU A 114 -5.96 1.15 10.33
C LEU A 114 -5.42 1.17 11.77
N ILE A 115 -4.36 0.41 11.99
CA ILE A 115 -3.59 0.41 13.23
C ILE A 115 -2.37 1.30 12.99
N PRO A 116 -2.33 2.54 13.52
CA PRO A 116 -1.29 3.50 13.19
C PRO A 116 0.13 3.01 13.50
N GLU A 117 0.29 2.27 14.60
CA GLU A 117 1.57 1.76 15.08
C GLU A 117 2.15 0.66 14.17
N LEU A 118 1.29 0.00 13.37
CA LEU A 118 1.62 -1.06 12.43
C LEU A 118 1.39 -0.63 10.96
N SER A 119 1.35 0.67 10.71
CA SER A 119 1.03 1.20 9.39
C SER A 119 2.05 2.20 8.90
N PHE A 120 2.09 2.38 7.57
CA PHE A 120 3.02 3.27 6.88
C PHE A 120 4.49 2.91 7.13
N ILE A 121 4.79 1.60 7.20
CA ILE A 121 6.14 1.07 7.33
C ILE A 121 6.72 0.98 5.92
N PHE A 122 7.68 1.84 5.60
CA PHE A 122 8.38 1.85 4.31
C PHE A 122 9.56 0.90 4.35
N LEU A 123 9.69 0.10 3.29
CA LEU A 123 10.72 -0.93 3.17
C LEU A 123 11.89 -0.41 2.32
N PRO A 124 13.10 -0.95 2.49
CA PRO A 124 14.28 -0.56 1.71
C PRO A 124 14.07 -0.73 0.20
N ASP A 125 14.65 0.16 -0.60
CA ASP A 125 14.54 0.14 -2.07
C ASP A 125 15.11 -1.14 -2.67
N GLU A 126 16.14 -1.71 -2.07
CA GLU A 126 16.74 -2.99 -2.49
C GLU A 126 15.74 -4.14 -2.37
N LEU A 127 14.96 -4.14 -1.29
CA LEU A 127 13.92 -5.15 -1.08
C LEU A 127 12.77 -4.94 -2.08
N LEU A 128 12.37 -3.68 -2.32
CA LEU A 128 11.41 -3.36 -3.37
C LEU A 128 11.87 -3.89 -4.73
N GLN A 129 13.10 -3.59 -5.15
CA GLN A 129 13.67 -4.05 -6.42
C GLN A 129 13.70 -5.58 -6.52
N PHE A 130 14.04 -6.27 -5.44
CA PHE A 130 14.04 -7.72 -5.39
C PHE A 130 12.63 -8.30 -5.62
N VAL A 131 11.64 -7.79 -4.89
CA VAL A 131 10.23 -8.22 -5.02
C VAL A 131 9.71 -7.92 -6.42
N GLU A 132 9.90 -6.71 -6.94
CA GLU A 132 9.46 -6.30 -8.28
C GLU A 132 10.10 -7.14 -9.38
N THR A 133 11.40 -7.41 -9.29
CA THR A 133 12.10 -8.25 -10.27
C THR A 133 11.49 -9.65 -10.33
N ARG A 134 11.27 -10.27 -9.18
CA ARG A 134 10.68 -11.62 -9.10
C ARG A 134 9.24 -11.63 -9.60
N TRP A 135 8.46 -10.63 -9.23
CA TRP A 135 7.07 -10.50 -9.69
C TRP A 135 6.97 -10.22 -11.20
N ASN A 136 7.85 -9.38 -11.75
CA ASN A 136 7.91 -9.12 -13.19
C ASN A 136 8.28 -10.38 -13.99
N LEU A 137 9.19 -11.21 -13.48
CA LEU A 137 9.50 -12.50 -14.11
C LEU A 137 8.28 -13.42 -14.09
N LEU A 138 7.57 -13.49 -12.98
CA LEU A 138 6.34 -14.27 -12.86
C LEU A 138 5.24 -13.76 -13.82
N ALA A 139 5.08 -12.44 -13.93
CA ALA A 139 4.06 -11.82 -14.78
C ALA A 139 4.25 -12.09 -16.29
N ARG A 140 5.47 -12.42 -16.73
CA ARG A 140 5.78 -12.78 -18.12
C ARG A 140 5.38 -14.22 -18.48
N LEU A 141 5.04 -15.04 -17.51
CA LEU A 141 4.63 -16.42 -17.74
C LEU A 141 3.14 -16.44 -18.10
N GLU A 142 2.79 -17.11 -19.20
CA GLU A 142 1.41 -17.16 -19.70
C GLU A 142 0.46 -17.91 -18.76
N ASN A 143 0.83 -18.98 -18.17
CA ASN A 143 -0.03 -19.75 -17.26
C ASN A 143 0.82 -20.37 -16.14
N PRO A 144 1.28 -19.56 -15.17
CA PRO A 144 2.08 -20.09 -14.08
C PRO A 144 1.22 -21.01 -13.19
N THR A 145 1.80 -22.14 -12.78
CA THR A 145 1.18 -23.00 -11.77
C THR A 145 1.39 -22.43 -10.37
N GLU A 146 0.60 -22.88 -9.37
CA GLU A 146 0.80 -22.48 -7.97
C GLU A 146 2.23 -22.72 -7.48
N LYS A 147 2.83 -23.86 -7.83
CA LYS A 147 4.24 -24.18 -7.49
C LYS A 147 5.23 -23.19 -8.08
N ILE A 148 4.96 -22.69 -9.29
CA ILE A 148 5.79 -21.65 -9.92
C ILE A 148 5.61 -20.34 -9.19
N VAL A 149 4.38 -19.92 -8.88
CA VAL A 149 4.10 -18.72 -8.09
C VAL A 149 4.81 -18.78 -6.74
N GLU A 150 4.68 -19.88 -6.03
CA GLU A 150 5.35 -20.09 -4.75
C GLU A 150 6.88 -20.00 -4.88
N ARG A 151 7.48 -20.66 -5.87
CA ARG A 151 8.93 -20.59 -6.14
C ARG A 151 9.43 -19.19 -6.42
N TYR A 152 8.64 -18.35 -7.11
CA TYR A 152 9.04 -16.98 -7.44
C TYR A 152 8.81 -16.01 -6.29
N MET A 153 7.72 -16.16 -5.54
CA MET A 153 7.23 -15.12 -4.64
C MET A 153 7.42 -15.43 -3.15
N LYS A 154 7.49 -16.71 -2.75
CA LYS A 154 7.58 -17.02 -1.31
C LYS A 154 8.80 -16.39 -0.66
N GLY A 155 10.00 -16.59 -1.19
CA GLY A 155 11.23 -16.03 -0.61
C GLY A 155 11.22 -14.48 -0.56
N PRO A 156 10.90 -13.78 -1.66
CA PRO A 156 10.75 -12.32 -1.63
C PRO A 156 9.72 -11.82 -0.59
N MET A 157 8.59 -12.51 -0.45
CA MET A 157 7.55 -12.09 0.49
C MET A 157 7.89 -12.44 1.94
N ASP A 158 8.57 -13.56 2.18
CA ASP A 158 9.12 -13.88 3.50
C ASP A 158 10.14 -12.80 3.94
N ALA A 159 10.99 -12.31 3.02
CA ALA A 159 11.91 -11.21 3.29
C ALA A 159 11.18 -9.90 3.62
N VAL A 160 10.06 -9.61 2.96
CA VAL A 160 9.19 -8.45 3.29
C VAL A 160 8.66 -8.58 4.72
N LEU A 161 8.12 -9.76 5.08
CA LEU A 161 7.57 -9.99 6.41
C LEU A 161 8.64 -9.88 7.50
N ASP A 162 9.82 -10.43 7.23
CA ASP A 162 10.94 -10.39 8.19
C ASP A 162 11.47 -8.96 8.39
N GLU A 163 11.59 -8.17 7.31
CA GLU A 163 11.99 -6.75 7.38
C GLU A 163 10.98 -5.92 8.18
N VAL A 164 9.67 -6.13 7.98
CA VAL A 164 8.63 -5.48 8.79
C VAL A 164 8.78 -5.86 10.26
N ALA A 165 9.00 -7.15 10.55
CA ALA A 165 9.20 -7.62 11.91
C ALA A 165 10.47 -7.03 12.54
N PHE A 166 11.54 -6.91 11.77
CA PHE A 166 12.81 -6.30 12.19
C PHE A 166 12.62 -4.83 12.55
N GLN A 167 12.06 -4.03 11.63
CA GLN A 167 11.82 -2.60 11.87
C GLN A 167 10.95 -2.35 13.11
N LEU A 168 9.91 -3.14 13.32
CA LEU A 168 9.03 -3.01 14.48
C LEU A 168 9.75 -3.36 15.78
N THR A 169 10.62 -4.39 15.79
CA THR A 169 11.40 -4.79 16.96
C THR A 169 12.50 -3.79 17.29
N GLU A 170 13.23 -3.28 16.31
CA GLU A 170 14.26 -2.28 16.49
C GLU A 170 13.69 -0.94 16.99
N HIS A 171 12.55 -0.53 16.44
CA HIS A 171 11.85 0.68 16.93
C HIS A 171 11.38 0.54 18.37
N ASP A 172 10.89 -0.64 18.76
CA ASP A 172 10.46 -0.92 20.13
C ASP A 172 11.67 -0.97 21.09
N ALA A 173 12.76 -1.66 20.70
CA ALA A 173 13.97 -1.80 21.49
C ALA A 173 14.74 -0.46 21.66
N ALA A 174 14.74 0.38 20.62
CA ALA A 174 15.39 1.69 20.66
C ALA A 174 14.57 2.77 21.37
N GLY A 175 13.32 2.49 21.75
CA GLY A 175 12.36 3.47 22.28
C GLY A 175 12.08 4.64 21.32
N ARG A 176 12.49 4.52 20.04
CA ARG A 176 12.36 5.56 19.04
C ARG A 176 10.95 5.56 18.47
N LYS A 177 10.09 6.37 19.07
CA LYS A 177 8.79 6.69 18.45
C LYS A 177 9.00 7.66 17.30
N LEU A 178 8.37 7.36 16.18
CA LEU A 178 8.28 8.32 15.08
C LEU A 178 7.71 9.64 15.59
N THR A 179 8.34 10.73 15.23
CA THR A 179 7.81 12.07 15.49
C THR A 179 6.48 12.27 14.77
N GLU A 180 5.67 13.20 15.23
CA GLU A 180 4.41 13.54 14.58
C GLU A 180 4.60 13.93 13.11
N MET A 181 5.69 14.65 12.80
CA MET A 181 5.98 15.05 11.42
C MET A 181 6.38 13.86 10.56
N GLU A 182 7.23 12.94 11.03
CA GLU A 182 7.54 11.70 10.31
C GLU A 182 6.30 10.86 10.02
N LYS A 183 5.33 10.80 10.94
CA LYS A 183 4.04 10.13 10.70
C LYS A 183 3.25 10.81 9.59
N ILE A 184 3.20 12.14 9.58
CA ILE A 184 2.51 12.91 8.54
C ILE A 184 3.19 12.75 7.18
N GLU A 185 4.51 12.81 7.11
CA GLU A 185 5.24 12.58 5.86
C GLU A 185 4.94 11.18 5.30
N ARG A 186 5.03 10.14 6.13
CA ARG A 186 4.66 8.77 5.75
C ARG A 186 3.22 8.67 5.27
N TYR A 187 2.29 9.33 5.98
CA TYR A 187 0.88 9.37 5.60
C TYR A 187 0.69 10.00 4.21
N ILE A 188 1.30 11.16 3.93
CA ILE A 188 1.20 11.84 2.63
C ILE A 188 1.80 10.96 1.51
N ASN A 189 2.98 10.38 1.75
CA ASN A 189 3.67 9.53 0.79
C ASN A 189 2.88 8.26 0.47
N SER A 190 2.34 7.57 1.47
CA SER A 190 1.58 6.33 1.28
C SER A 190 0.31 6.53 0.45
N ARG A 191 -0.27 7.73 0.49
CA ARG A 191 -1.46 8.09 -0.27
C ARG A 191 -1.18 8.83 -1.58
N ASN A 192 0.07 8.95 -1.98
CA ASN A 192 0.48 9.76 -3.15
C ASN A 192 -0.07 11.20 -3.10
N GLY A 193 -0.31 11.74 -1.89
CA GLY A 193 -0.94 13.04 -1.67
C GLY A 193 -2.45 13.10 -1.88
N ASN A 194 -3.11 11.97 -2.13
CA ASN A 194 -4.57 11.90 -2.26
C ASN A 194 -5.25 12.11 -0.90
N GLY A 195 -6.27 12.98 -0.84
CA GLY A 195 -7.00 13.30 0.38
C GLY A 195 -6.19 14.04 1.45
N CYS A 196 -4.98 14.51 1.12
CA CYS A 196 -4.08 15.20 2.03
C CYS A 196 -4.33 16.72 2.00
N SER A 197 -5.45 17.20 2.56
CA SER A 197 -5.64 18.64 2.77
C SER A 197 -4.99 19.12 4.06
N LEU A 198 -4.68 20.41 4.13
CA LEU A 198 -4.14 21.04 5.35
C LEU A 198 -5.05 20.81 6.56
N GLU A 199 -6.37 20.91 6.36
CA GLU A 199 -7.40 20.66 7.36
C GLU A 199 -7.35 19.24 7.88
N HIS A 200 -7.30 18.28 6.95
CA HIS A 200 -7.28 16.86 7.29
C HIS A 200 -6.01 16.49 8.06
N LEU A 201 -4.85 16.93 7.58
CA LEU A 201 -3.56 16.64 8.23
C LEU A 201 -3.47 17.28 9.63
N ALA A 202 -3.97 18.50 9.81
CA ALA A 202 -4.05 19.14 11.11
C ALA A 202 -4.99 18.37 12.07
N SER A 203 -6.11 17.86 11.55
CA SER A 203 -7.06 17.06 12.36
C SER A 203 -6.45 15.74 12.83
N LEU A 204 -5.56 15.12 12.05
CA LEU A 204 -4.86 13.90 12.47
C LEU A 204 -3.98 14.11 13.70
N LEU A 205 -3.47 15.33 13.88
CA LEU A 205 -2.65 15.72 15.03
C LEU A 205 -3.44 16.45 16.13
N GLY A 206 -4.76 16.61 15.96
CA GLY A 206 -5.60 17.31 16.93
C GLY A 206 -5.24 18.80 17.11
N CYS A 207 -4.68 19.45 16.09
CA CYS A 207 -4.24 20.84 16.16
C CYS A 207 -4.90 21.75 15.10
N THR A 208 -4.74 23.07 15.26
CA THR A 208 -5.28 24.03 14.29
C THR A 208 -4.44 24.03 13.00
N ARG A 209 -5.06 24.43 11.86
CA ARG A 209 -4.38 24.56 10.57
C ARG A 209 -3.14 25.46 10.62
N CYS A 210 -3.24 26.60 11.27
CA CYS A 210 -2.13 27.55 11.39
C CYS A 210 -0.95 26.95 12.17
N HIS A 211 -1.23 26.32 13.31
CA HIS A 211 -0.21 25.65 14.11
C HIS A 211 0.46 24.53 13.34
N PHE A 212 -0.31 23.68 12.68
CA PHE A 212 0.21 22.59 11.85
C PHE A 212 1.09 23.11 10.70
N ALA A 213 0.60 24.11 9.94
CA ALA A 213 1.34 24.67 8.80
C ALA A 213 2.69 25.26 9.23
N HIS A 214 2.72 25.99 10.36
CA HIS A 214 3.96 26.54 10.92
C HIS A 214 4.94 25.44 11.33
N LYS A 215 4.48 24.48 12.13
CA LYS A 215 5.28 23.34 12.61
C LYS A 215 5.82 22.48 11.46
N PHE A 216 5.00 22.25 10.43
CA PHE A 216 5.41 21.51 9.23
C PHE A 216 6.50 22.26 8.46
N HIS A 217 6.29 23.56 8.22
CA HIS A 217 7.27 24.38 7.50
C HIS A 217 8.60 24.49 8.27
N GLU A 218 8.55 24.68 9.58
CA GLU A 218 9.73 24.70 10.45
C GLU A 218 10.55 23.40 10.36
N LYS A 219 9.86 22.25 10.34
CA LYS A 219 10.53 20.95 10.33
C LYS A 219 11.00 20.50 8.95
N ILE A 220 10.19 20.74 7.91
CA ILE A 220 10.39 20.22 6.55
C ILE A 220 11.00 21.28 5.60
N GLY A 221 10.95 22.55 5.95
CA GLY A 221 11.51 23.66 5.17
C GLY A 221 10.64 24.14 4.01
N ILE A 222 9.52 23.48 3.72
CA ILE A 222 8.58 23.86 2.66
C ILE A 222 7.14 23.80 3.17
N THR A 223 6.21 24.45 2.44
CA THR A 223 4.80 24.40 2.80
C THR A 223 4.21 23.01 2.57
N VAL A 224 3.17 22.67 3.32
CA VAL A 224 2.41 21.40 3.17
C VAL A 224 1.94 21.20 1.74
N GLY A 225 1.37 22.23 1.11
CA GLY A 225 0.90 22.16 -0.27
C GLY A 225 2.03 21.83 -1.26
N LYS A 226 3.19 22.49 -1.10
CA LYS A 226 4.36 22.22 -1.94
C LYS A 226 4.89 20.79 -1.74
N TYR A 227 4.89 20.30 -0.51
CA TYR A 227 5.28 18.91 -0.23
C TYR A 227 4.32 17.89 -0.90
N ILE A 228 3.01 18.12 -0.78
CA ILE A 228 1.99 17.29 -1.44
C ILE A 228 2.18 17.31 -2.97
N ASP A 229 2.43 18.47 -3.56
CA ASP A 229 2.68 18.59 -5.00
C ASP A 229 3.95 17.82 -5.42
N GLN A 230 5.02 17.86 -4.63
CA GLN A 230 6.23 17.07 -4.89
C GLN A 230 5.96 15.55 -4.86
N VAL A 231 5.17 15.08 -3.90
CA VAL A 231 4.77 13.67 -3.81
C VAL A 231 3.92 13.28 -5.02
N ARG A 232 2.97 14.10 -5.43
CA ARG A 232 2.15 13.89 -6.64
C ARG A 232 2.98 13.86 -7.92
N ILE A 233 3.97 14.76 -8.06
CA ILE A 233 4.89 14.79 -9.20
C ILE A 233 5.65 13.47 -9.28
N LYS A 234 6.23 13.00 -8.19
CA LYS A 234 6.92 11.70 -8.13
C LYS A 234 6.01 10.56 -8.57
N TYR A 235 4.77 10.54 -8.10
CA TYR A 235 3.80 9.53 -8.49
C TYR A 235 3.45 9.61 -9.99
N VAL A 236 3.21 10.80 -10.55
CA VAL A 236 2.93 10.97 -11.99
C VAL A 236 4.05 10.40 -12.85
N LEU A 237 5.30 10.71 -12.50
CA LEU A 237 6.47 10.21 -13.24
C LEU A 237 6.59 8.69 -13.14
N TRP A 238 6.42 8.15 -11.95
CA TRP A 238 6.43 6.71 -11.72
C TRP A 238 5.30 6.02 -12.49
N ALA A 239 4.07 6.50 -12.39
CA ALA A 239 2.91 5.93 -13.04
C ALA A 239 3.00 5.96 -14.57
N ARG A 240 3.50 7.06 -15.16
CA ARG A 240 3.78 7.15 -16.60
C ARG A 240 4.80 6.11 -17.06
N LYS A 241 5.89 5.92 -16.29
CA LYS A 241 6.90 4.90 -16.57
C LYS A 241 6.32 3.49 -16.55
N HIS A 242 5.28 3.26 -15.74
CA HIS A 242 4.60 1.96 -15.63
C HIS A 242 3.39 1.83 -16.59
N GLY A 243 3.20 2.79 -17.50
CA GLY A 243 2.18 2.71 -18.54
C GLY A 243 0.76 3.10 -18.12
N PHE A 244 0.59 3.75 -16.96
CA PHE A 244 -0.73 4.20 -16.50
C PHE A 244 -1.27 5.31 -17.37
N SER A 245 -2.55 5.23 -17.69
CA SER A 245 -3.26 6.28 -18.41
C SER A 245 -3.44 7.54 -17.55
N GLN A 246 -3.60 8.69 -18.19
CA GLN A 246 -3.87 9.95 -17.47
C GLN A 246 -5.13 9.87 -16.61
N LYS A 247 -6.13 9.08 -17.03
CA LYS A 247 -7.38 8.88 -16.27
C LYS A 247 -7.13 8.12 -14.98
N GLU A 248 -6.35 7.05 -15.04
CA GLU A 248 -5.97 6.26 -13.86
C GLU A 248 -5.14 7.10 -12.89
N ILE A 249 -4.16 7.84 -13.38
CA ILE A 249 -3.33 8.73 -12.57
C ILE A 249 -4.19 9.80 -11.88
N ALA A 250 -5.10 10.44 -12.60
CA ALA A 250 -6.00 11.44 -12.05
C ALA A 250 -6.89 10.86 -10.93
N TYR A 251 -7.43 9.67 -11.15
CA TYR A 251 -8.25 8.96 -10.16
C TYR A 251 -7.46 8.63 -8.89
N GLU A 252 -6.27 8.05 -9.02
CA GLU A 252 -5.41 7.68 -7.90
C GLU A 252 -4.96 8.91 -7.07
N LEU A 253 -4.72 10.04 -7.72
CA LEU A 253 -4.39 11.30 -7.05
C LEU A 253 -5.60 12.03 -6.46
N GLY A 254 -6.81 11.48 -6.66
CA GLY A 254 -8.05 12.04 -6.11
C GLY A 254 -8.54 13.32 -6.79
N PHE A 255 -8.20 13.52 -8.07
CA PHE A 255 -8.74 14.66 -8.81
C PHE A 255 -10.21 14.41 -9.20
N SER A 256 -11.05 15.42 -8.98
CA SER A 256 -12.49 15.35 -9.25
C SER A 256 -12.84 15.27 -10.74
N SER A 257 -11.92 15.68 -11.63
CA SER A 257 -12.11 15.62 -13.08
C SER A 257 -10.77 15.54 -13.83
N PRO A 258 -10.77 15.00 -15.07
CA PRO A 258 -9.59 15.05 -15.93
C PRO A 258 -9.09 16.47 -16.20
N SER A 259 -9.99 17.44 -16.29
CA SER A 259 -9.64 18.85 -16.51
C SER A 259 -8.90 19.44 -15.32
N SER A 260 -9.30 19.14 -14.08
CA SER A 260 -8.60 19.58 -12.88
C SER A 260 -7.20 19.00 -12.79
N PHE A 261 -7.03 17.74 -13.16
CA PHE A 261 -5.72 17.09 -13.26
C PHE A 261 -4.85 17.72 -14.35
N TRP A 262 -5.42 17.98 -15.54
CA TRP A 262 -4.69 18.61 -16.63
C TRP A 262 -4.20 20.00 -16.25
N ASN A 263 -5.04 20.84 -15.63
CA ASN A 263 -4.66 22.15 -15.14
C ASN A 263 -3.52 22.09 -14.11
N TRP A 264 -3.58 21.10 -13.21
CA TRP A 264 -2.51 20.87 -12.24
C TRP A 264 -1.21 20.43 -12.95
N LEU A 265 -1.26 19.57 -13.94
CA LEU A 265 -0.10 19.17 -14.76
C LEU A 265 0.54 20.37 -15.47
N GLN A 266 -0.26 21.25 -16.05
CA GLN A 266 0.26 22.47 -16.71
C GLN A 266 0.98 23.39 -15.73
N LYS A 267 0.41 23.59 -14.54
CA LYS A 267 1.04 24.38 -13.47
C LYS A 267 2.40 23.83 -13.06
N HIS A 268 2.58 22.51 -13.03
CA HIS A 268 3.80 21.83 -12.57
C HIS A 268 4.68 21.30 -13.72
N ARG A 269 4.46 21.74 -14.95
CA ARG A 269 5.17 21.25 -16.15
C ARG A 269 6.69 21.36 -16.03
N ASN A 270 7.19 22.47 -15.52
CA ASN A 270 8.64 22.70 -15.39
C ASN A 270 9.26 21.75 -14.36
N GLU A 271 8.58 21.52 -13.25
CA GLU A 271 9.02 20.61 -12.19
C GLU A 271 9.05 19.15 -12.70
N LEU A 272 8.00 18.74 -13.41
CA LEU A 272 7.94 17.41 -14.05
C LEU A 272 9.10 17.21 -15.03
N THR A 273 9.40 18.19 -15.89
CA THR A 273 10.49 18.10 -16.87
C THR A 273 11.87 18.06 -16.19
N HIS A 274 12.05 18.82 -15.12
CA HIS A 274 13.31 18.84 -14.35
C HIS A 274 13.57 17.48 -13.68
N GLU A 275 12.57 16.90 -13.02
CA GLU A 275 12.66 15.60 -12.38
C GLU A 275 12.90 14.44 -13.39
N GLU A 276 12.27 14.50 -14.58
CA GLU A 276 12.51 13.53 -15.65
C GLU A 276 13.98 13.53 -16.08
N LYS A 277 14.57 14.73 -16.27
CA LYS A 277 15.98 14.89 -16.69
C LYS A 277 16.95 14.41 -15.60
N SER A 278 16.67 14.70 -14.34
CA SER A 278 17.54 14.33 -13.22
C SER A 278 17.62 12.80 -13.02
N LYS A 279 16.54 12.08 -13.33
CA LYS A 279 16.47 10.60 -13.26
C LYS A 279 17.07 9.90 -14.48
N SER A 280 17.15 10.57 -15.62
CA SER A 280 17.79 10.05 -16.83
C SER A 280 19.32 10.19 -16.82
N ALA A 281 19.86 10.99 -15.90
CA ALA A 281 21.29 11.26 -15.74
C ALA A 281 21.98 10.40 -14.67
N LYS A 282 21.24 9.56 -13.98
CA LYS A 282 21.70 8.56 -13.00
C LYS A 282 21.46 7.15 -13.54
#